data_fb97fceab757a561fa366fc5ef50fa0a
#
_entry.id   fb97fceab757a561fa366fc5ef50fa0a
#
_cell.length_a   1.000
_cell.length_b   1.000
_cell.length_c   1.000
_cell.angle_alpha   90.00
_cell.angle_beta   90.00
_cell.angle_gamma   90.00
#
_symmetry.space_group_name_H-M   'P 1'
#
loop_
_entity.id
_entity.type
_entity.pdbx_description
1 polymer ?
#
loop_
_entity_poly.entity_id
_entity_poly.type
_entity_poly.pdbx_seq_one_letter_code
_entity_poly.pdbx_strand_id
1 'polypeptide(L)'
;QNIAFNKELEKDQEKLDLAFDVLECMISKEGQTLIADGKGVISLNVDVPNMMEDVPGLEDEINNNSVYIRYSAQKSFDASLEAVHGLLSGEMDETQAYDAFRSTMNSKDSKEETTVNFENEYSISLNDKNGRDAASSILTTIREENDAQLALAPYYYFTSSIYKGECTGSRVGLMTAKSLDTPLYLAKINGKEIYELAEKYLADSDEKFHITNKYELPIASGMKLIVRQEENGFSLKDIEVNKKKIDKEKEYSILLTDTTMSVLKKINPGCEIEQIKDTTLSSAWTAAMENGQQPSAPEDYIEVEK
;
A
#
# COMPACT_ATOMS: atom_id res chain seq x y z
N GLN A 1 -19.37 3.88 2.42
CA GLN A 1 -18.55 3.95 1.19
C GLN A 1 -19.25 4.90 0.22
N ASN A 2 -18.47 5.75 -0.45
CA ASN A 2 -18.99 6.63 -1.49
C ASN A 2 -18.59 6.05 -2.86
N ILE A 3 -19.52 6.10 -3.81
CA ILE A 3 -19.27 5.75 -5.19
C ILE A 3 -19.26 7.05 -5.98
N ALA A 4 -18.21 7.30 -6.75
CA ALA A 4 -18.10 8.45 -7.61
C ALA A 4 -17.78 8.00 -9.04
N PHE A 5 -18.40 8.64 -10.00
CA PHE A 5 -18.11 8.42 -11.42
C PHE A 5 -17.01 9.36 -11.90
N ASN A 6 -16.16 8.87 -12.78
CA ASN A 6 -15.18 9.71 -13.44
C ASN A 6 -15.90 10.71 -14.36
N LYS A 7 -15.58 11.98 -14.22
CA LYS A 7 -16.14 13.06 -15.05
C LYS A 7 -15.96 12.84 -16.56
N GLU A 8 -14.91 12.14 -16.97
CA GLU A 8 -14.68 11.82 -18.39
C GLU A 8 -15.78 10.94 -19.01
N LEU A 9 -16.57 10.22 -18.19
CA LEU A 9 -17.72 9.44 -18.66
C LEU A 9 -18.83 10.31 -19.25
N GLU A 10 -18.92 11.59 -18.87
CA GLU A 10 -19.87 12.54 -19.45
C GLU A 10 -19.68 12.73 -20.97
N LYS A 11 -18.52 12.37 -21.51
CA LYS A 11 -18.18 12.46 -22.93
C LYS A 11 -18.57 11.23 -23.76
N ASP A 12 -19.03 10.18 -23.11
CA ASP A 12 -19.34 8.89 -23.74
C ASP A 12 -20.59 8.32 -23.09
N GLN A 13 -21.73 8.55 -23.72
CA GLN A 13 -23.04 8.18 -23.17
C GLN A 13 -23.16 6.67 -22.96
N GLU A 14 -22.62 5.84 -23.86
CA GLU A 14 -22.71 4.36 -23.72
C GLU A 14 -21.95 3.90 -22.47
N LYS A 15 -20.77 4.47 -22.21
CA LYS A 15 -20.02 4.14 -21.00
C LYS A 15 -20.66 4.67 -19.73
N LEU A 16 -21.28 5.84 -19.82
CA LEU A 16 -22.00 6.41 -18.69
C LEU A 16 -23.22 5.55 -18.33
N ASP A 17 -24.01 5.12 -19.33
CA ASP A 17 -25.15 4.25 -19.14
C ASP A 17 -24.70 2.90 -18.54
N LEU A 18 -23.64 2.29 -19.07
CA LEU A 18 -23.07 1.05 -18.50
C LEU A 18 -22.61 1.24 -17.05
N ALA A 19 -22.03 2.39 -16.72
CA ALA A 19 -21.61 2.68 -15.35
C ALA A 19 -22.81 2.78 -14.39
N PHE A 20 -23.95 3.33 -14.86
CA PHE A 20 -25.19 3.34 -14.10
C PHE A 20 -25.79 1.94 -13.97
N ASP A 21 -25.77 1.10 -15.03
CA ASP A 21 -26.21 -0.30 -14.96
C ASP A 21 -25.41 -1.10 -13.92
N VAL A 22 -24.09 -0.90 -13.88
CA VAL A 22 -23.23 -1.51 -12.86
C VAL A 22 -23.60 -1.02 -11.45
N LEU A 23 -23.85 0.28 -11.29
CA LEU A 23 -24.28 0.82 -10.00
C LEU A 23 -25.63 0.24 -9.58
N GLU A 24 -26.59 0.19 -10.48
CA GLU A 24 -27.92 -0.40 -10.23
C GLU A 24 -27.80 -1.87 -9.81
N CYS A 25 -26.95 -2.63 -10.50
CA CYS A 25 -26.65 -4.01 -10.11
C CYS A 25 -26.06 -4.09 -8.70
N MET A 26 -25.10 -3.21 -8.35
CA MET A 26 -24.45 -3.19 -7.02
C MET A 26 -25.42 -2.83 -5.89
N ILE A 27 -26.41 -1.93 -6.13
CA ILE A 27 -27.38 -1.50 -5.11
C ILE A 27 -28.64 -2.37 -5.11
N SER A 28 -28.81 -3.26 -6.10
CA SER A 28 -29.92 -4.21 -6.14
C SER A 28 -29.91 -5.15 -4.93
N LYS A 29 -31.05 -5.79 -4.68
CA LYS A 29 -31.14 -6.79 -3.61
C LYS A 29 -30.11 -7.90 -3.80
N GLU A 30 -30.00 -8.43 -5.02
CA GLU A 30 -29.07 -9.50 -5.38
C GLU A 30 -27.62 -9.07 -5.17
N GLY A 31 -27.24 -7.91 -5.69
CA GLY A 31 -25.89 -7.35 -5.54
C GLY A 31 -25.53 -7.09 -4.07
N GLN A 32 -26.45 -6.50 -3.32
CA GLN A 32 -26.25 -6.22 -1.90
C GLN A 32 -26.22 -7.50 -1.06
N THR A 33 -26.98 -8.53 -1.40
CA THR A 33 -26.90 -9.84 -0.74
C THR A 33 -25.52 -10.47 -0.94
N LEU A 34 -24.99 -10.46 -2.16
CA LEU A 34 -23.66 -10.99 -2.45
C LEU A 34 -22.54 -10.23 -1.72
N ILE A 35 -22.69 -8.91 -1.63
CA ILE A 35 -21.71 -8.06 -0.90
C ILE A 35 -21.79 -8.34 0.60
N ALA A 36 -22.99 -8.44 1.17
CA ALA A 36 -23.19 -8.71 2.57
C ALA A 36 -22.65 -10.09 2.97
N ASP A 37 -22.97 -11.12 2.19
CA ASP A 37 -22.51 -12.49 2.40
C ASP A 37 -20.97 -12.60 2.26
N GLY A 38 -20.42 -12.09 1.16
CA GLY A 38 -18.99 -12.18 0.88
C GLY A 38 -18.09 -11.37 1.81
N LYS A 39 -18.62 -10.32 2.45
CA LYS A 39 -17.83 -9.42 3.33
C LYS A 39 -18.25 -9.46 4.79
N GLY A 40 -19.31 -10.17 5.16
CA GLY A 40 -19.82 -10.16 6.53
C GLY A 40 -20.24 -8.75 6.99
N VAL A 41 -20.84 -7.95 6.11
CA VAL A 41 -21.28 -6.58 6.41
C VAL A 41 -22.81 -6.49 6.34
N ILE A 42 -23.37 -5.53 7.08
CA ILE A 42 -24.80 -5.25 7.04
C ILE A 42 -25.11 -4.41 5.81
N SER A 43 -26.07 -4.84 5.01
CA SER A 43 -26.59 -4.05 3.89
C SER A 43 -27.47 -2.91 4.38
N LEU A 44 -27.38 -1.76 3.70
CA LEU A 44 -28.34 -0.66 3.89
C LEU A 44 -29.65 -0.88 3.07
N ASN A 45 -29.71 -1.89 2.24
CA ASN A 45 -30.92 -2.28 1.54
C ASN A 45 -31.80 -3.11 2.48
N VAL A 46 -32.98 -2.58 2.79
CA VAL A 46 -33.92 -3.19 3.76
C VAL A 46 -34.49 -4.56 3.32
N ASP A 47 -34.39 -4.87 2.03
CA ASP A 47 -34.85 -6.14 1.47
C ASP A 47 -33.78 -7.26 1.54
N VAL A 48 -32.57 -6.93 1.99
CA VAL A 48 -31.45 -7.88 2.16
C VAL A 48 -31.49 -8.43 3.58
N PRO A 49 -31.54 -9.76 3.77
CA PRO A 49 -31.49 -10.37 5.10
C PRO A 49 -30.27 -9.88 5.90
N ASN A 50 -30.48 -9.60 7.17
CA ASN A 50 -29.36 -9.29 8.06
C ASN A 50 -28.55 -10.57 8.31
N MET A 51 -27.31 -10.59 7.80
CA MET A 51 -26.40 -11.75 7.96
C MET A 51 -25.76 -11.81 9.35
N MET A 52 -26.07 -10.85 10.25
CA MET A 52 -25.53 -10.76 11.60
C MET A 52 -26.64 -10.89 12.69
N GLU A 53 -27.60 -11.77 12.43
CA GLU A 53 -28.74 -12.04 13.35
C GLU A 53 -28.29 -12.43 14.77
N ASP A 54 -27.09 -12.99 14.89
CA ASP A 54 -26.54 -13.47 16.16
C ASP A 54 -25.84 -12.35 17.01
N VAL A 55 -25.83 -11.10 16.55
CA VAL A 55 -25.20 -10.00 17.32
C VAL A 55 -26.26 -9.31 18.17
N PRO A 56 -26.26 -9.51 19.50
CA PRO A 56 -27.24 -8.92 20.39
C PRO A 56 -27.30 -7.40 20.31
N GLY A 57 -28.50 -6.83 20.19
CA GLY A 57 -28.74 -5.39 20.15
C GLY A 57 -28.47 -4.69 18.82
N LEU A 58 -27.88 -5.37 17.84
CA LEU A 58 -27.56 -4.76 16.55
C LEU A 58 -28.82 -4.45 15.75
N GLU A 59 -29.82 -5.32 15.81
CA GLU A 59 -31.11 -5.12 15.13
C GLU A 59 -31.85 -3.88 15.68
N ASP A 60 -31.81 -3.66 16.98
CA ASP A 60 -32.40 -2.48 17.61
C ASP A 60 -31.71 -1.19 17.17
N GLU A 61 -30.40 -1.19 17.07
CA GLU A 61 -29.62 -0.04 16.58
C GLU A 61 -29.92 0.28 15.10
N ILE A 62 -30.05 -0.72 14.27
CA ILE A 62 -30.41 -0.57 12.84
C ILE A 62 -31.84 -0.01 12.71
N ASN A 63 -32.79 -0.57 13.46
CA ASN A 63 -34.18 -0.18 13.40
C ASN A 63 -34.43 1.22 13.98
N ASN A 64 -33.60 1.66 14.92
CA ASN A 64 -33.67 3.01 15.49
C ASN A 64 -33.00 4.08 14.62
N ASN A 65 -32.59 3.76 13.38
CA ASN A 65 -31.93 4.67 12.45
C ASN A 65 -30.67 5.34 13.04
N SER A 66 -29.98 4.66 13.94
CA SER A 66 -28.69 5.11 14.47
C SER A 66 -27.61 4.98 13.41
N VAL A 67 -27.73 5.75 12.32
CA VAL A 67 -26.70 5.79 11.27
C VAL A 67 -25.57 6.69 11.74
N TYR A 68 -24.49 6.08 12.19
CA TYR A 68 -23.26 6.81 12.48
C TYR A 68 -22.46 6.99 11.21
N ILE A 69 -22.35 8.23 10.75
CA ILE A 69 -21.38 8.57 9.73
C ILE A 69 -20.00 8.44 10.38
N ARG A 70 -19.27 7.41 10.01
CA ARG A 70 -17.92 7.21 10.51
C ARG A 70 -16.99 8.21 9.85
N TYR A 71 -16.68 9.29 10.55
CA TYR A 71 -15.48 10.06 10.27
C TYR A 71 -14.32 9.26 10.89
N SER A 72 -13.68 8.41 10.10
CA SER A 72 -12.49 7.72 10.58
C SER A 72 -11.31 8.67 10.55
N ALA A 73 -11.16 9.45 11.61
CA ALA A 73 -9.82 9.89 11.94
C ALA A 73 -9.02 8.63 12.29
N GLN A 74 -7.80 8.50 11.77
CA GLN A 74 -6.90 7.37 12.09
C GLN A 74 -6.86 7.10 13.60
N LYS A 75 -6.82 8.17 14.40
CA LYS A 75 -6.85 8.15 15.84
C LYS A 75 -8.04 7.38 16.43
N SER A 76 -9.26 7.55 15.87
CA SER A 76 -10.44 6.84 16.37
C SER A 76 -10.40 5.35 16.03
N PHE A 77 -9.81 5.02 14.87
CA PHE A 77 -9.61 3.63 14.47
C PHE A 77 -8.59 2.95 15.39
N ASP A 78 -7.43 3.57 15.59
CA ASP A 78 -6.34 3.03 16.42
C ASP A 78 -6.81 2.87 17.87
N ALA A 79 -7.51 3.88 18.44
CA ALA A 79 -8.08 3.80 19.77
C ALA A 79 -9.12 2.68 19.92
N SER A 80 -9.96 2.48 18.89
CA SER A 80 -10.94 1.39 18.88
C SER A 80 -10.26 0.04 18.81
N LEU A 81 -9.22 -0.09 17.97
CA LEU A 81 -8.47 -1.33 17.80
C LEU A 81 -7.76 -1.72 19.10
N GLU A 82 -7.11 -0.78 19.77
CA GLU A 82 -6.43 -1.00 21.05
C GLU A 82 -7.42 -1.46 22.14
N ALA A 83 -8.55 -0.77 22.27
CA ALA A 83 -9.59 -1.12 23.25
C ALA A 83 -10.19 -2.51 22.99
N VAL A 84 -10.52 -2.83 21.72
CA VAL A 84 -11.06 -4.13 21.34
C VAL A 84 -10.03 -5.24 21.54
N HIS A 85 -8.79 -4.99 21.17
CA HIS A 85 -7.72 -5.98 21.36
C HIS A 85 -7.49 -6.28 22.85
N GLY A 86 -7.46 -5.24 23.71
CA GLY A 86 -7.33 -5.42 25.15
C GLY A 86 -8.47 -6.21 25.78
N LEU A 87 -9.72 -5.99 25.30
CA LEU A 87 -10.88 -6.78 25.70
C LEU A 87 -10.78 -8.25 25.27
N LEU A 88 -10.46 -8.50 24.00
CA LEU A 88 -10.42 -9.85 23.45
C LEU A 88 -9.24 -10.68 23.99
N SER A 89 -8.12 -10.03 24.32
CA SER A 89 -6.97 -10.68 24.96
C SER A 89 -7.16 -10.94 26.46
N GLY A 90 -8.17 -10.31 27.08
CA GLY A 90 -8.39 -10.33 28.52
C GLY A 90 -7.43 -9.46 29.34
N GLU A 91 -6.65 -8.60 28.67
CA GLU A 91 -5.74 -7.64 29.32
C GLU A 91 -6.50 -6.43 29.90
N MET A 92 -7.70 -6.15 29.38
CA MET A 92 -8.58 -5.09 29.83
C MET A 92 -9.98 -5.65 30.11
N ASP A 93 -10.64 -5.12 31.15
CA ASP A 93 -12.09 -5.24 31.31
C ASP A 93 -12.83 -4.16 30.51
N GLU A 94 -14.16 -4.24 30.46
CA GLU A 94 -15.01 -3.30 29.70
C GLU A 94 -14.78 -1.84 30.08
N THR A 95 -14.59 -1.57 31.39
CA THR A 95 -14.37 -0.22 31.91
C THR A 95 -12.99 0.30 31.49
N GLN A 96 -11.98 -0.52 31.62
CA GLN A 96 -10.60 -0.18 31.21
C GLN A 96 -10.51 0.07 29.71
N ALA A 97 -11.14 -0.76 28.90
CA ALA A 97 -11.17 -0.59 27.44
C ALA A 97 -11.91 0.70 27.04
N TYR A 98 -13.04 1.00 27.69
CA TYR A 98 -13.76 2.24 27.44
C TYR A 98 -12.96 3.48 27.87
N ASP A 99 -12.31 3.43 29.03
CA ASP A 99 -11.48 4.54 29.53
C ASP A 99 -10.23 4.75 28.66
N ALA A 100 -9.60 3.68 28.17
CA ALA A 100 -8.49 3.73 27.21
C ALA A 100 -8.93 4.42 25.91
N PHE A 101 -10.04 3.96 25.32
CA PHE A 101 -10.62 4.57 24.13
C PHE A 101 -10.92 6.05 24.34
N ARG A 102 -11.63 6.38 25.44
CA ARG A 102 -12.01 7.75 25.76
C ARG A 102 -10.80 8.65 26.03
N SER A 103 -9.79 8.14 26.73
CA SER A 103 -8.55 8.85 26.99
C SER A 103 -7.83 9.20 25.69
N THR A 104 -7.70 8.23 24.78
CA THR A 104 -7.08 8.43 23.48
C THR A 104 -7.86 9.45 22.64
N MET A 105 -9.19 9.35 22.61
CA MET A 105 -10.03 10.29 21.87
C MET A 105 -10.00 11.71 22.43
N ASN A 106 -9.89 11.85 23.75
CA ASN A 106 -9.84 13.15 24.43
C ASN A 106 -8.42 13.72 24.57
N SER A 107 -7.38 12.91 24.32
CA SER A 107 -6.03 13.41 24.28
C SER A 107 -5.96 14.50 23.21
N LYS A 108 -5.59 15.70 23.58
CA LYS A 108 -5.18 16.68 22.57
C LYS A 108 -3.97 16.08 21.86
N ASP A 109 -4.03 16.01 20.54
CA ASP A 109 -2.83 15.75 19.77
C ASP A 109 -1.88 16.91 20.06
N SER A 110 -1.06 16.72 21.12
CA SER A 110 -0.13 17.73 21.60
C SER A 110 1.13 17.84 20.75
N LYS A 111 1.20 17.07 19.68
CA LYS A 111 2.15 17.30 18.58
C LYS A 111 1.46 18.27 17.64
N GLU A 112 2.00 19.48 17.52
CA GLU A 112 1.78 20.28 16.33
C GLU A 112 2.00 19.34 15.15
N GLU A 113 0.96 19.13 14.35
CA GLU A 113 1.06 18.22 13.22
C GLU A 113 2.10 18.81 12.27
N THR A 114 3.21 18.09 12.08
CA THR A 114 4.27 18.54 11.20
C THR A 114 3.69 18.79 9.81
N THR A 115 3.92 19.95 9.25
CA THR A 115 3.47 20.27 7.89
C THR A 115 4.68 20.17 6.96
N VAL A 116 4.51 19.37 5.92
CA VAL A 116 5.49 19.20 4.83
C VAL A 116 4.95 19.92 3.60
N ASN A 117 5.79 20.68 2.92
CA ASN A 117 5.41 21.34 1.68
C ASN A 117 6.12 20.67 0.49
N PHE A 118 5.34 19.98 -0.36
CA PHE A 118 5.85 19.34 -1.56
C PHE A 118 5.96 20.33 -2.72
N GLU A 119 7.12 20.41 -3.34
CA GLU A 119 7.35 21.27 -4.51
C GLU A 119 6.84 20.66 -5.81
N ASN A 120 6.78 19.33 -5.88
CA ASN A 120 6.39 18.59 -7.06
C ASN A 120 5.17 17.70 -6.78
N GLU A 121 4.51 17.29 -7.85
CA GLU A 121 3.41 16.33 -7.83
C GLU A 121 3.82 15.07 -8.58
N TYR A 122 3.54 13.90 -7.98
CA TYR A 122 3.78 12.59 -8.57
C TYR A 122 2.55 11.69 -8.42
N SER A 123 2.11 11.10 -9.50
CA SER A 123 0.90 10.27 -9.53
C SER A 123 1.18 8.82 -9.11
N ILE A 124 0.21 8.22 -8.45
CA ILE A 124 0.07 6.78 -8.28
C ILE A 124 -1.23 6.32 -8.97
N SER A 125 -1.26 6.37 -10.28
CA SER A 125 -2.40 5.91 -11.07
C SER A 125 -2.04 4.61 -11.79
N LEU A 126 -2.82 3.58 -11.60
CA LEU A 126 -2.63 2.28 -12.26
C LEU A 126 -2.94 2.33 -13.75
N ASN A 127 -3.58 3.38 -14.23
CA ASN A 127 -4.05 3.53 -15.61
C ASN A 127 -3.16 4.42 -16.48
N ASP A 128 -2.16 5.10 -15.90
CA ASP A 128 -1.31 6.04 -16.59
C ASP A 128 0.09 5.43 -16.88
N LYS A 129 0.72 5.88 -17.96
CA LYS A 129 2.11 5.56 -18.29
C LYS A 129 3.07 5.95 -17.16
N ASN A 130 2.76 7.05 -16.46
CA ASN A 130 3.52 7.58 -15.34
C ASN A 130 2.86 7.24 -13.98
N GLY A 131 1.94 6.30 -13.96
CA GLY A 131 1.12 5.99 -12.78
C GLY A 131 1.86 5.40 -11.60
N ARG A 132 3.20 5.31 -11.67
CA ARG A 132 4.06 4.81 -10.60
C ARG A 132 5.11 5.81 -10.15
N ASP A 133 5.00 7.06 -10.62
CA ASP A 133 5.99 8.09 -10.32
C ASP A 133 6.08 8.37 -8.81
N ALA A 134 4.95 8.38 -8.10
CA ALA A 134 4.94 8.54 -6.65
C ALA A 134 5.66 7.37 -5.95
N ALA A 135 5.38 6.12 -6.34
CA ALA A 135 6.02 4.95 -5.76
C ALA A 135 7.53 4.93 -6.03
N SER A 136 7.93 5.25 -7.26
CA SER A 136 9.34 5.37 -7.65
C SER A 136 10.03 6.48 -6.84
N SER A 137 9.41 7.64 -6.74
CA SER A 137 9.94 8.77 -5.97
C SER A 137 10.13 8.43 -4.49
N ILE A 138 9.12 7.83 -3.85
CA ILE A 138 9.19 7.40 -2.45
C ILE A 138 10.32 6.38 -2.25
N LEU A 139 10.38 5.33 -3.07
CA LEU A 139 11.42 4.29 -2.93
C LEU A 139 12.81 4.85 -3.19
N THR A 140 12.96 5.75 -4.17
CA THR A 140 14.23 6.42 -4.47
C THR A 140 14.69 7.25 -3.29
N THR A 141 13.80 8.05 -2.70
CA THR A 141 14.11 8.85 -1.50
C THR A 141 14.60 7.96 -0.35
N ILE A 142 13.87 6.88 -0.05
CA ILE A 142 14.25 5.98 1.05
C ILE A 142 15.57 5.27 0.74
N ARG A 143 15.82 4.85 -0.51
CA ARG A 143 17.08 4.25 -0.93
C ARG A 143 18.27 5.18 -0.70
N GLU A 144 18.13 6.45 -1.10
CA GLU A 144 19.15 7.47 -0.95
C GLU A 144 19.47 7.78 0.52
N GLU A 145 18.44 7.87 1.35
CA GLU A 145 18.60 8.07 2.80
C GLU A 145 19.35 6.93 3.51
N ASN A 146 19.31 5.74 2.95
CA ASN A 146 19.98 4.57 3.50
C ASN A 146 21.28 4.23 2.76
N ASP A 147 21.83 5.13 1.94
CA ASP A 147 23.06 4.97 1.18
C ASP A 147 23.10 3.65 0.36
N ALA A 148 21.94 3.13 -0.03
CA ALA A 148 21.83 1.94 -0.85
C ALA A 148 21.99 2.28 -2.34
N GLN A 149 22.70 1.42 -3.07
CA GLN A 149 22.86 1.60 -4.51
C GLN A 149 21.59 1.25 -5.27
N LEU A 150 20.88 0.22 -4.81
CA LEU A 150 19.69 -0.32 -5.44
C LEU A 150 18.57 -0.50 -4.41
N ALA A 151 17.32 -0.55 -4.86
CA ALA A 151 16.19 -0.93 -4.04
C ALA A 151 15.16 -1.70 -4.86
N LEU A 152 14.44 -2.61 -4.20
CA LEU A 152 13.34 -3.39 -4.77
C LEU A 152 12.22 -3.54 -3.73
N ALA A 153 11.00 -3.15 -4.10
CA ALA A 153 9.83 -3.25 -3.24
C ALA A 153 8.58 -3.66 -4.02
N PRO A 154 7.63 -4.40 -3.41
CA PRO A 154 6.31 -4.62 -3.96
C PRO A 154 5.55 -3.32 -4.19
N TYR A 155 4.78 -3.23 -5.28
CA TYR A 155 3.98 -2.05 -5.62
C TYR A 155 2.92 -1.70 -4.55
N TYR A 156 2.36 -2.71 -3.88
CA TYR A 156 1.25 -2.54 -2.93
C TYR A 156 1.66 -1.84 -1.62
N TYR A 157 2.94 -1.58 -1.40
CA TYR A 157 3.40 -0.75 -0.29
C TYR A 157 3.19 0.75 -0.53
N PHE A 158 2.85 1.15 -1.74
CA PHE A 158 2.65 2.56 -2.12
C PHE A 158 1.18 2.80 -2.41
N THR A 159 0.54 3.70 -1.67
CA THR A 159 -0.92 3.77 -1.59
C THR A 159 -1.53 5.09 -2.05
N SER A 160 -0.73 6.16 -2.18
CA SER A 160 -1.24 7.46 -2.56
C SER A 160 -0.26 8.25 -3.41
N SER A 161 -0.79 9.15 -4.21
CA SER A 161 -0.03 10.17 -4.95
C SER A 161 0.60 11.19 -3.99
N ILE A 162 1.71 11.77 -4.41
CA ILE A 162 2.31 12.96 -3.79
C ILE A 162 1.68 14.17 -4.49
N TYR A 163 1.00 15.03 -3.74
CA TYR A 163 0.37 16.24 -4.28
C TYR A 163 1.21 17.45 -3.91
N LYS A 164 1.40 18.36 -4.86
CA LYS A 164 2.09 19.63 -4.65
C LYS A 164 1.36 20.47 -3.61
N GLY A 165 2.11 21.12 -2.72
CA GLY A 165 1.61 22.02 -1.67
C GLY A 165 1.73 21.43 -0.27
N GLU A 166 1.04 22.05 0.67
CA GLU A 166 1.09 21.67 2.08
C GLU A 166 0.39 20.31 2.32
N CYS A 167 1.05 19.47 3.06
CA CYS A 167 0.59 18.15 3.45
C CYS A 167 0.92 17.90 4.93
N THR A 168 -0.02 17.38 5.68
CA THR A 168 0.20 17.05 7.09
C THR A 168 1.00 15.76 7.25
N GLY A 169 1.74 15.62 8.35
CA GLY A 169 2.55 14.42 8.62
C GLY A 169 1.73 13.13 8.63
N SER A 170 0.51 13.17 9.15
CA SER A 170 -0.41 12.04 9.09
C SER A 170 -0.74 11.63 7.65
N ARG A 171 -0.89 12.59 6.76
CA ARG A 171 -1.15 12.36 5.34
C ARG A 171 0.09 11.83 4.59
N VAL A 172 1.27 12.31 4.96
CA VAL A 172 2.56 11.78 4.46
C VAL A 172 2.66 10.28 4.78
N GLY A 173 2.34 9.89 6.01
CA GLY A 173 2.34 8.48 6.43
C GLY A 173 1.33 7.60 5.67
N LEU A 174 0.28 8.19 5.06
CA LEU A 174 -0.69 7.45 4.25
C LEU A 174 -0.23 7.23 2.79
N MET A 175 0.90 7.77 2.38
CA MET A 175 1.45 7.52 1.03
C MET A 175 2.08 6.14 0.91
N THR A 176 2.36 5.52 2.05
CA THR A 176 2.84 4.13 2.16
C THR A 176 1.84 3.29 2.96
N ALA A 177 1.81 1.98 2.71
CA ALA A 177 0.88 1.06 3.38
C ALA A 177 1.29 0.82 4.84
N LYS A 178 1.02 1.78 5.71
CA LYS A 178 1.35 1.72 7.15
C LYS A 178 0.78 0.46 7.83
N SER A 179 -0.36 -0.03 7.37
CA SER A 179 -0.97 -1.26 7.89
C SER A 179 -0.15 -2.53 7.62
N LEU A 180 0.78 -2.48 6.66
CA LEU A 180 1.69 -3.58 6.35
C LEU A 180 3.04 -3.44 7.06
N ASP A 181 3.27 -2.35 7.72
CA ASP A 181 4.44 -1.84 8.49
C ASP A 181 5.70 -2.71 8.36
N THR A 182 6.27 -2.64 7.18
CA THR A 182 7.31 -3.58 6.73
C THR A 182 8.68 -3.10 7.13
N PRO A 183 9.45 -3.88 7.90
CA PRO A 183 10.85 -3.60 8.18
C PRO A 183 11.67 -3.44 6.89
N LEU A 184 12.70 -2.60 6.97
CA LEU A 184 13.67 -2.43 5.90
C LEU A 184 14.95 -3.19 6.22
N TYR A 185 15.55 -3.72 5.17
CA TYR A 185 16.76 -4.51 5.23
C TYR A 185 17.79 -4.02 4.21
N LEU A 186 19.06 -4.09 4.59
CA LEU A 186 20.19 -3.89 3.68
C LEU A 186 20.90 -5.22 3.47
N ALA A 187 21.23 -5.51 2.22
CA ALA A 187 22.05 -6.65 1.84
C ALA A 187 23.16 -6.21 0.90
N LYS A 188 24.31 -6.90 0.95
CA LYS A 188 25.35 -6.80 -0.06
C LYS A 188 25.35 -8.10 -0.86
N ILE A 189 25.00 -8.01 -2.14
CA ILE A 189 24.86 -9.16 -3.02
C ILE A 189 25.43 -8.83 -4.41
N ASN A 190 25.85 -9.84 -5.12
CA ASN A 190 26.36 -9.66 -6.48
C ASN A 190 25.22 -9.48 -7.49
N GLY A 191 25.56 -8.99 -8.69
CA GLY A 191 24.55 -8.72 -9.72
C GLY A 191 23.85 -9.98 -10.22
N LYS A 192 24.44 -11.15 -10.09
CA LYS A 192 23.79 -12.43 -10.42
C LYS A 192 22.66 -12.72 -9.43
N GLU A 193 22.90 -12.53 -8.14
CA GLU A 193 21.90 -12.71 -7.08
C GLU A 193 20.76 -11.70 -7.20
N ILE A 194 21.07 -10.45 -7.61
CA ILE A 194 20.04 -9.42 -7.88
C ILE A 194 19.16 -9.87 -9.06
N TYR A 195 19.78 -10.39 -10.12
CA TYR A 195 19.06 -10.92 -11.27
C TYR A 195 18.13 -12.08 -10.87
N GLU A 196 18.65 -13.06 -10.12
CA GLU A 196 17.89 -14.19 -9.59
C GLU A 196 16.76 -13.75 -8.65
N LEU A 197 16.99 -12.71 -7.81
CA LEU A 197 15.98 -12.13 -6.95
C LEU A 197 14.82 -11.54 -7.75
N ALA A 198 15.12 -10.69 -8.73
CA ALA A 198 14.10 -10.06 -9.56
C ALA A 198 13.36 -11.09 -10.43
N GLU A 199 14.08 -12.06 -11.02
CA GLU A 199 13.51 -13.14 -11.81
C GLU A 199 12.56 -14.00 -10.96
N LYS A 200 13.02 -14.41 -9.77
CA LYS A 200 12.21 -15.23 -8.87
C LYS A 200 11.01 -14.47 -8.33
N TYR A 201 11.17 -13.19 -8.03
CA TYR A 201 10.06 -12.36 -7.60
C TYR A 201 8.97 -12.26 -8.69
N LEU A 202 9.36 -12.15 -9.97
CA LEU A 202 8.43 -12.07 -11.11
C LEU A 202 7.78 -13.43 -11.44
N ALA A 203 8.51 -14.51 -11.23
CA ALA A 203 8.10 -15.87 -11.62
C ALA A 203 7.50 -16.68 -10.45
N ASP A 204 7.51 -16.13 -9.22
CA ASP A 204 7.08 -16.90 -8.06
C ASP A 204 5.58 -17.23 -8.17
N SER A 205 5.31 -18.53 -8.32
CA SER A 205 3.96 -19.09 -8.40
C SER A 205 3.26 -19.16 -7.05
N ASP A 206 3.88 -18.67 -5.97
CA ASP A 206 3.19 -18.49 -4.71
C ASP A 206 2.08 -17.45 -4.90
N GLU A 207 0.83 -17.79 -4.62
CA GLU A 207 -0.36 -16.96 -4.89
C GLU A 207 -0.24 -15.52 -4.36
N LYS A 208 0.65 -15.30 -3.38
CA LYS A 208 0.90 -13.96 -2.82
C LYS A 208 1.69 -13.03 -3.74
N PHE A 209 2.41 -13.54 -4.72
CA PHE A 209 3.33 -12.76 -5.55
C PHE A 209 3.11 -12.98 -7.05
N HIS A 210 2.04 -13.65 -7.41
CA HIS A 210 1.73 -13.89 -8.82
C HIS A 210 1.38 -12.57 -9.51
N ILE A 211 2.31 -12.10 -10.33
CA ILE A 211 2.19 -10.84 -11.06
C ILE A 211 1.55 -11.13 -12.41
N THR A 212 0.26 -10.81 -12.53
CA THR A 212 -0.53 -11.11 -13.73
C THR A 212 -0.67 -9.93 -14.67
N ASN A 213 -0.45 -8.73 -14.19
CA ASN A 213 -0.59 -7.53 -15.01
C ASN A 213 0.56 -6.53 -14.76
N LYS A 214 0.79 -5.65 -15.75
CA LYS A 214 1.88 -4.67 -15.70
C LYS A 214 1.82 -3.69 -14.52
N TYR A 215 0.66 -3.56 -13.88
CA TYR A 215 0.44 -2.65 -12.75
C TYR A 215 0.86 -3.27 -11.41
N GLU A 216 1.06 -4.59 -11.39
CA GLU A 216 1.55 -5.33 -10.22
C GLU A 216 3.07 -5.51 -10.20
N LEU A 217 3.75 -5.09 -11.27
CA LEU A 217 5.22 -5.16 -11.34
C LEU A 217 5.86 -4.42 -10.17
N PRO A 218 6.97 -4.95 -9.62
CA PRO A 218 7.66 -4.33 -8.49
C PRO A 218 8.13 -2.92 -8.82
N ILE A 219 8.35 -2.13 -7.78
CA ILE A 219 9.02 -0.84 -7.86
C ILE A 219 10.50 -1.09 -7.63
N ALA A 220 11.34 -0.55 -8.49
CA ALA A 220 12.79 -0.59 -8.34
C ALA A 220 13.36 0.83 -8.30
N SER A 221 14.53 1.00 -7.71
CA SER A 221 15.29 2.25 -7.71
C SER A 221 16.79 1.96 -7.82
N GLY A 222 17.52 2.82 -8.51
CA GLY A 222 18.92 2.63 -8.84
C GLY A 222 19.18 1.60 -9.93
N MET A 223 18.13 0.93 -10.40
CA MET A 223 18.18 -0.04 -11.50
C MET A 223 16.91 0.01 -12.36
N LYS A 224 17.02 -0.45 -13.60
CA LYS A 224 15.90 -0.60 -14.53
C LYS A 224 15.68 -2.08 -14.82
N LEU A 225 14.47 -2.56 -14.59
CA LEU A 225 14.05 -3.92 -14.94
C LEU A 225 13.51 -3.91 -16.37
N ILE A 226 14.05 -4.77 -17.22
CA ILE A 226 13.53 -5.03 -18.57
C ILE A 226 12.79 -6.34 -18.50
N VAL A 227 11.47 -6.28 -18.67
CA VAL A 227 10.57 -7.42 -18.54
C VAL A 227 9.85 -7.68 -19.86
N ARG A 228 9.53 -8.94 -20.12
CA ARG A 228 8.69 -9.34 -21.25
C ARG A 228 7.33 -9.77 -20.71
N GLN A 229 6.27 -9.32 -21.38
CA GLN A 229 4.94 -9.83 -21.09
C GLN A 229 4.78 -11.23 -21.69
N GLU A 230 4.38 -12.17 -20.85
CA GLU A 230 4.08 -13.55 -21.20
C GLU A 230 2.57 -13.78 -21.15
N GLU A 231 2.12 -14.97 -21.57
CA GLU A 231 0.69 -15.33 -21.52
C GLU A 231 0.12 -15.28 -20.09
N ASN A 232 0.89 -15.69 -19.11
CA ASN A 232 0.50 -15.77 -17.70
C ASN A 232 1.45 -15.00 -16.78
N GLY A 233 1.76 -13.73 -17.09
CA GLY A 233 2.56 -12.89 -16.23
C GLY A 233 3.73 -12.21 -16.94
N PHE A 234 4.87 -12.14 -16.27
CA PHE A 234 6.06 -11.45 -16.78
C PHE A 234 7.31 -12.27 -16.51
N SER A 235 8.21 -12.26 -17.47
CA SER A 235 9.57 -12.79 -17.32
C SER A 235 10.60 -11.66 -17.30
N LEU A 236 11.64 -11.81 -16.48
CA LEU A 236 12.78 -10.89 -16.51
C LEU A 236 13.64 -11.18 -17.74
N LYS A 237 13.95 -10.15 -18.49
CA LYS A 237 14.84 -10.24 -19.63
C LYS A 237 16.23 -9.73 -19.32
N ASP A 238 16.30 -8.58 -18.66
CA ASP A 238 17.57 -7.96 -18.28
C ASP A 238 17.37 -6.98 -17.10
N ILE A 239 18.49 -6.60 -16.50
CA ILE A 239 18.56 -5.49 -15.52
C ILE A 239 19.64 -4.53 -15.99
N GLU A 240 19.33 -3.24 -15.96
CA GLU A 240 20.31 -2.18 -16.22
C GLU A 240 20.59 -1.38 -14.95
N VAL A 241 21.86 -1.09 -14.72
CA VAL A 241 22.35 -0.17 -13.68
C VAL A 241 23.18 0.90 -14.37
N ASN A 242 22.83 2.17 -14.16
CA ASN A 242 23.47 3.28 -14.88
C ASN A 242 23.45 3.12 -16.42
N LYS A 243 22.31 2.69 -16.97
CA LYS A 243 22.09 2.46 -18.42
C LYS A 243 23.00 1.40 -19.05
N LYS A 244 23.54 0.50 -18.25
CA LYS A 244 24.34 -0.65 -18.69
C LYS A 244 23.79 -1.90 -18.05
N LYS A 245 23.93 -3.02 -18.75
CA LYS A 245 23.60 -4.32 -18.17
C LYS A 245 24.30 -4.49 -16.83
N ILE A 246 23.57 -5.04 -15.87
CA ILE A 246 24.09 -5.30 -14.53
C ILE A 246 25.34 -6.19 -14.63
N ASP A 247 26.41 -5.79 -13.98
CA ASP A 247 27.61 -6.62 -13.86
C ASP A 247 27.35 -7.72 -12.83
N LYS A 248 27.25 -8.96 -13.30
CA LYS A 248 26.88 -10.12 -12.49
C LYS A 248 27.88 -10.46 -11.39
N GLU A 249 29.15 -10.05 -11.57
CA GLU A 249 30.23 -10.34 -10.60
C GLU A 249 30.44 -9.19 -9.59
N LYS A 250 29.90 -8.02 -9.89
CA LYS A 250 30.03 -6.85 -9.01
C LYS A 250 29.05 -6.94 -7.85
N GLU A 251 29.54 -6.59 -6.65
CA GLU A 251 28.68 -6.41 -5.46
C GLU A 251 27.95 -5.06 -5.49
N TYR A 252 26.71 -5.09 -5.03
CA TYR A 252 25.84 -3.93 -4.85
C TYR A 252 25.21 -3.98 -3.47
N SER A 253 25.03 -2.81 -2.86
CA SER A 253 24.15 -2.67 -1.71
C SER A 253 22.71 -2.51 -2.20
N ILE A 254 21.80 -3.30 -1.65
CA ILE A 254 20.39 -3.28 -2.02
C ILE A 254 19.51 -3.12 -0.80
N LEU A 255 18.55 -2.20 -0.88
CA LEU A 255 17.50 -2.00 0.10
C LEU A 255 16.31 -2.89 -0.26
N LEU A 256 15.84 -3.64 0.73
CA LEU A 256 14.79 -4.64 0.58
C LEU A 256 13.68 -4.42 1.63
N THR A 257 12.47 -4.77 1.27
CA THR A 257 11.36 -4.95 2.20
C THR A 257 11.34 -6.41 2.71
N ASP A 258 10.53 -6.70 3.71
CA ASP A 258 10.38 -8.06 4.25
C ASP A 258 10.08 -9.10 3.17
N THR A 259 9.17 -8.75 2.25
CA THR A 259 8.80 -9.63 1.14
C THR A 259 10.00 -9.94 0.22
N THR A 260 10.71 -8.91 -0.24
CA THR A 260 11.86 -9.11 -1.14
C THR A 260 13.04 -9.76 -0.42
N MET A 261 13.24 -9.46 0.87
CA MET A 261 14.20 -10.14 1.73
C MET A 261 13.89 -11.64 1.84
N SER A 262 12.62 -12.00 2.04
CA SER A 262 12.20 -13.39 2.13
C SER A 262 12.45 -14.17 0.83
N VAL A 263 12.30 -13.54 -0.33
CA VAL A 263 12.66 -14.13 -1.62
C VAL A 263 14.18 -14.33 -1.72
N LEU A 264 14.97 -13.31 -1.32
CA LEU A 264 16.44 -13.41 -1.33
C LEU A 264 16.95 -14.56 -0.44
N LYS A 265 16.36 -14.74 0.75
CA LYS A 265 16.70 -15.87 1.65
C LYS A 265 16.42 -17.24 1.04
N LYS A 266 15.43 -17.37 0.16
CA LYS A 266 15.16 -18.62 -0.57
C LYS A 266 16.25 -18.91 -1.63
N ILE A 267 16.85 -17.86 -2.21
CA ILE A 267 17.90 -17.96 -3.23
C ILE A 267 19.26 -18.22 -2.56
N ASN A 268 19.60 -17.42 -1.56
CA ASN A 268 20.84 -17.51 -0.81
C ASN A 268 20.56 -17.51 0.71
N PRO A 269 20.34 -18.69 1.33
CA PRO A 269 20.08 -18.77 2.76
C PRO A 269 21.24 -18.25 3.64
N GLY A 270 22.46 -18.22 3.11
CA GLY A 270 23.66 -17.74 3.78
C GLY A 270 23.92 -16.25 3.60
N CYS A 271 23.11 -15.54 2.84
CA CYS A 271 23.29 -14.11 2.61
C CYS A 271 23.22 -13.31 3.92
N GLU A 272 24.20 -12.44 4.12
CA GLU A 272 24.21 -11.48 5.22
C GLU A 272 23.21 -10.36 4.90
N ILE A 273 22.20 -10.26 5.75
CA ILE A 273 21.15 -9.25 5.66
C ILE A 273 21.06 -8.55 7.00
N GLU A 274 21.21 -7.23 6.97
CA GLU A 274 21.07 -6.37 8.11
C GLU A 274 19.68 -5.75 8.13
N GLN A 275 18.93 -5.95 9.22
CA GLN A 275 17.71 -5.18 9.43
C GLN A 275 18.06 -3.78 9.89
N ILE A 276 17.53 -2.77 9.22
CA ILE A 276 17.69 -1.37 9.65
C ILE A 276 16.86 -1.21 10.93
N LYS A 277 17.57 -0.94 12.03
CA LYS A 277 16.97 -0.94 13.36
C LYS A 277 15.81 0.05 13.47
N ASP A 278 14.69 -0.42 14.02
CA ASP A 278 13.48 0.36 14.30
C ASP A 278 12.96 1.18 13.09
N THR A 279 13.28 0.72 11.86
CA THR A 279 12.94 1.42 10.63
C THR A 279 12.06 0.56 9.74
N THR A 280 10.92 1.10 9.36
CA THR A 280 9.99 0.53 8.39
C THR A 280 9.93 1.41 7.14
N LEU A 281 9.35 0.91 6.07
CA LEU A 281 9.16 1.70 4.83
C LEU A 281 8.41 3.00 5.14
N SER A 282 7.35 2.92 5.94
CA SER A 282 6.51 4.07 6.28
C SER A 282 7.23 5.06 7.20
N SER A 283 7.95 4.56 8.21
CA SER A 283 8.69 5.44 9.13
C SER A 283 9.87 6.13 8.45
N ALA A 284 10.60 5.45 7.56
CA ALA A 284 11.69 6.04 6.79
C ALA A 284 11.18 7.18 5.89
N TRP A 285 10.08 6.93 5.16
CA TRP A 285 9.45 7.94 4.32
C TRP A 285 9.00 9.15 5.13
N THR A 286 8.26 8.92 6.22
CA THR A 286 7.75 10.00 7.07
C THR A 286 8.87 10.82 7.67
N ALA A 287 9.91 10.16 8.19
CA ALA A 287 11.08 10.84 8.78
C ALA A 287 11.82 11.69 7.75
N ALA A 288 12.05 11.20 6.52
CA ALA A 288 12.68 11.96 5.46
C ALA A 288 11.90 13.26 5.17
N MET A 289 10.57 13.17 5.05
CA MET A 289 9.73 14.32 4.75
C MET A 289 9.64 15.30 5.94
N GLU A 290 9.51 14.80 7.17
CA GLU A 290 9.47 15.64 8.37
C GLU A 290 10.81 16.35 8.65
N ASN A 291 11.93 15.78 8.18
CA ASN A 291 13.24 16.41 8.20
C ASN A 291 13.44 17.48 7.10
N GLY A 292 12.41 17.78 6.33
CA GLY A 292 12.40 18.84 5.32
C GLY A 292 12.98 18.44 3.97
N GLN A 293 13.16 17.14 3.73
CA GLN A 293 13.54 16.66 2.41
C GLN A 293 12.41 16.80 1.40
N GLN A 294 12.80 16.96 0.14
CA GLN A 294 11.86 16.84 -0.97
C GLN A 294 11.95 15.43 -1.56
N PRO A 295 10.82 14.88 -2.05
CA PRO A 295 10.83 13.61 -2.75
C PRO A 295 11.82 13.63 -3.91
N SER A 296 12.63 12.59 -4.04
CA SER A 296 13.53 12.43 -5.17
C SER A 296 12.73 12.34 -6.47
N ALA A 297 13.33 12.75 -7.59
CA ALA A 297 12.69 12.60 -8.89
C ALA A 297 12.42 11.10 -9.18
N PRO A 298 11.25 10.76 -9.76
CA PRO A 298 10.97 9.38 -10.13
C PRO A 298 11.95 8.88 -11.18
N GLU A 299 12.37 7.62 -11.05
CA GLU A 299 13.27 6.96 -11.99
C GLU A 299 12.48 6.17 -13.04
N ASP A 300 13.03 6.06 -14.26
CA ASP A 300 12.55 5.13 -15.29
C ASP A 300 13.08 3.72 -14.98
N TYR A 301 12.40 3.04 -14.05
CA TYR A 301 12.86 1.79 -13.43
C TYR A 301 12.31 0.52 -14.07
N ILE A 302 11.42 0.63 -15.07
CA ILE A 302 10.84 -0.54 -15.72
C ILE A 302 10.52 -0.31 -17.18
N GLU A 303 10.84 -1.32 -18.00
CA GLU A 303 10.50 -1.39 -19.41
C GLU A 303 9.79 -2.71 -19.72
N VAL A 304 8.63 -2.62 -20.33
CA VAL A 304 7.84 -3.80 -20.72
C VAL A 304 7.98 -3.98 -22.23
N GLU A 305 8.70 -5.04 -22.63
CA GLU A 305 8.75 -5.47 -24.02
C GLU A 305 7.51 -6.32 -24.35
N LYS A 306 7.01 -6.16 -25.58
CA LYS A 306 5.88 -6.93 -26.11
C LYS A 306 6.33 -8.27 -26.67
#